data_8bd76663986e841b009bba71296c1cd9
#
_entry.id   8bd76663986e841b009bba71296c1cd9
#
_cell.length_a   1.000
_cell.length_b   1.000
_cell.length_c   1.000
_cell.angle_alpha   90.00
_cell.angle_beta   90.00
_cell.angle_gamma   90.00
#
_symmetry.space_group_name_H-M   'P 1'
#
loop_
_entity.id
_entity.type
_entity.pdbx_description
1 polymer ?
#
loop_
_entity_poly.entity_id
_entity_poly.type
_entity_poly.pdbx_seq_one_letter_code
_entity_poly.pdbx_strand_id
1 'polypeptide(L)'
;NSADTLYGCIRSINDSTYPNDRIRIFLVNNKGKDNSFDIYAQCQQEFPELLMQWMNSEQGKSRALNLALYNSDGKYIINLDSDGMLEKNALVNMITRFENDTAINCMTGSILTVPEQIKKYKAGPSRLLRELEFMEYAQAFLAGRSYASELNSVYTLSGAFSAFRKSAVLKSWMYNTDTICEDTHITFQMRYLQKERVEVCEDALFFVDPIENVNKLYTQRQRWQRGSLEVSKMFMDKSFKVKNLFTNISVKTLLYDHTFAFPRLIWYLALICLIVVGYSGKTVILSTAIIFGLYTLIGYLYFIVVAYFLRINKDIRRYYMRHWWCILFLPFFNFAVFFIRLAGIINSIETDSSWKTMNLSEECRAFADVVKNDFSKPVNVIKKVRNALNYDVVEDNNNNNQREEHGKEA
;
A
#
# COMPACT_ATOMS: atom_id res chain seq x y z
N ASN A 1 0.64 -9.52 17.38
CA ASN A 1 -0.54 -9.36 18.26
C ASN A 1 -1.79 -9.47 17.39
N SER A 2 -2.49 -10.61 17.50
CA SER A 2 -3.62 -10.96 16.62
C SER A 2 -4.80 -11.55 17.41
N ALA A 3 -4.82 -11.42 18.73
CA ALA A 3 -5.83 -12.05 19.57
C ALA A 3 -7.27 -11.73 19.13
N ASP A 4 -7.54 -10.49 18.70
CA ASP A 4 -8.89 -10.05 18.30
C ASP A 4 -9.36 -10.65 16.96
N THR A 5 -8.44 -11.05 16.09
CA THR A 5 -8.74 -11.48 14.71
C THR A 5 -8.47 -12.96 14.45
N LEU A 6 -7.56 -13.56 15.23
CA LEU A 6 -7.06 -14.91 15.02
C LEU A 6 -8.18 -15.97 15.01
N TYR A 7 -9.14 -15.86 15.94
CA TYR A 7 -10.29 -16.78 15.98
C TYR A 7 -11.09 -16.74 14.67
N GLY A 8 -11.39 -15.54 14.18
CA GLY A 8 -12.11 -15.35 12.91
C GLY A 8 -11.34 -15.93 11.71
N CYS A 9 -10.02 -15.75 11.70
CA CYS A 9 -9.15 -16.31 10.67
C CYS A 9 -9.20 -17.83 10.66
N ILE A 10 -8.95 -18.49 11.81
CA ILE A 10 -8.97 -19.95 11.93
C ILE A 10 -10.36 -20.52 11.61
N ARG A 11 -11.41 -19.89 12.13
CA ARG A 11 -12.79 -20.28 11.82
C ARG A 11 -13.08 -20.24 10.33
N SER A 12 -12.60 -19.20 9.63
CA SER A 12 -12.80 -19.09 8.18
C SER A 12 -12.08 -20.20 7.39
N ILE A 13 -10.98 -20.74 7.91
CA ILE A 13 -10.28 -21.90 7.35
C ILE A 13 -11.11 -23.15 7.61
N ASN A 14 -11.61 -23.32 8.84
CA ASN A 14 -12.48 -24.46 9.21
C ASN A 14 -13.76 -24.52 8.36
N ASP A 15 -14.38 -23.36 8.13
CA ASP A 15 -15.62 -23.22 7.37
C ASP A 15 -15.42 -23.30 5.84
N SER A 16 -14.16 -23.46 5.38
CA SER A 16 -13.86 -23.59 3.95
C SER A 16 -14.42 -24.90 3.37
N THR A 17 -14.67 -24.90 2.06
CA THR A 17 -15.11 -26.12 1.34
C THR A 17 -13.96 -27.08 1.06
N TYR A 18 -12.72 -26.72 1.36
CA TYR A 18 -11.58 -27.61 1.27
C TYR A 18 -11.54 -28.56 2.46
N PRO A 19 -11.28 -29.89 2.29
CA PRO A 19 -11.31 -30.84 3.40
C PRO A 19 -10.32 -30.50 4.52
N ASN A 20 -10.81 -30.39 5.76
CA ASN A 20 -10.03 -29.99 6.93
C ASN A 20 -8.91 -30.98 7.26
N ASP A 21 -9.13 -32.28 7.04
CA ASP A 21 -8.13 -33.34 7.22
C ASP A 21 -6.91 -33.21 6.29
N ARG A 22 -7.00 -32.38 5.27
CA ARG A 22 -5.90 -32.07 4.33
C ARG A 22 -5.23 -30.73 4.60
N ILE A 23 -5.63 -30.04 5.67
CA ILE A 23 -5.06 -28.75 6.08
C ILE A 23 -4.19 -28.94 7.32
N ARG A 24 -2.98 -28.42 7.28
CA ARG A 24 -2.12 -28.26 8.46
C ARG A 24 -1.80 -26.80 8.64
N ILE A 25 -2.14 -26.24 9.79
CA ILE A 25 -1.96 -24.82 10.11
C ILE A 25 -0.73 -24.68 11.02
N PHE A 26 0.22 -23.87 10.60
CA PHE A 26 1.35 -23.45 11.42
C PHE A 26 1.11 -22.01 11.89
N LEU A 27 0.83 -21.86 13.17
CA LEU A 27 0.66 -20.56 13.83
C LEU A 27 1.99 -20.16 14.46
N VAL A 28 2.64 -19.16 13.87
CA VAL A 28 3.97 -18.75 14.33
C VAL A 28 3.88 -17.43 15.10
N ASN A 29 4.09 -17.51 16.40
CA ASN A 29 4.20 -16.34 17.26
C ASN A 29 5.52 -15.60 16.99
N ASN A 30 5.40 -14.36 16.56
CA ASN A 30 6.50 -13.45 16.22
C ASN A 30 6.79 -12.51 17.41
N LYS A 31 7.03 -13.06 18.60
CA LYS A 31 7.20 -12.34 19.88
C LYS A 31 6.01 -11.44 20.26
N GLY A 32 4.79 -11.80 19.85
CA GLY A 32 3.55 -11.20 20.36
C GLY A 32 3.42 -11.43 21.86
N LYS A 33 2.83 -10.46 22.55
CA LYS A 33 2.64 -10.48 24.02
C LYS A 33 1.16 -10.48 24.43
N ASP A 34 0.27 -10.69 23.46
CA ASP A 34 -1.18 -10.77 23.67
C ASP A 34 -1.64 -12.22 23.93
N ASN A 35 -2.92 -12.41 24.11
CA ASN A 35 -3.52 -13.72 24.40
C ASN A 35 -3.75 -14.58 23.14
N SER A 36 -2.99 -14.38 22.06
CA SER A 36 -3.13 -15.19 20.83
C SER A 36 -2.95 -16.69 21.08
N PHE A 37 -2.14 -17.08 22.09
CA PHE A 37 -1.97 -18.49 22.46
C PHE A 37 -3.25 -19.07 23.05
N ASP A 38 -3.97 -18.34 23.90
CA ASP A 38 -5.22 -18.80 24.50
C ASP A 38 -6.29 -19.00 23.42
N ILE A 39 -6.36 -18.09 22.44
CA ILE A 39 -7.23 -18.23 21.28
C ILE A 39 -6.88 -19.47 20.44
N TYR A 40 -5.59 -19.72 20.22
CA TYR A 40 -5.14 -20.93 19.56
C TYR A 40 -5.59 -22.19 20.32
N ALA A 41 -5.41 -22.23 21.65
CA ALA A 41 -5.82 -23.37 22.48
C ALA A 41 -7.35 -23.59 22.45
N GLN A 42 -8.13 -22.51 22.44
CA GLN A 42 -9.58 -22.56 22.25
C GLN A 42 -9.93 -23.15 20.88
N CYS A 43 -9.34 -22.65 19.80
CA CYS A 43 -9.60 -23.16 18.44
C CYS A 43 -9.22 -24.64 18.29
N GLN A 44 -8.16 -25.10 18.97
CA GLN A 44 -7.73 -26.50 18.96
C GLN A 44 -8.78 -27.43 19.55
N GLN A 45 -9.52 -26.97 20.58
CA GLN A 45 -10.62 -27.72 21.18
C GLN A 45 -11.89 -27.67 20.35
N GLU A 46 -12.18 -26.52 19.75
CA GLU A 46 -13.41 -26.27 18.98
C GLU A 46 -13.37 -26.89 17.58
N PHE A 47 -12.19 -26.92 16.94
CA PHE A 47 -11.99 -27.45 15.58
C PHE A 47 -11.02 -28.64 15.55
N PRO A 48 -11.40 -29.79 16.10
CA PRO A 48 -10.50 -30.95 16.29
C PRO A 48 -10.06 -31.59 14.98
N GLU A 49 -10.76 -31.34 13.85
CA GLU A 49 -10.38 -31.84 12.53
C GLU A 49 -9.23 -31.04 11.89
N LEU A 50 -8.99 -29.79 12.34
CA LEU A 50 -7.88 -28.99 11.87
C LEU A 50 -6.60 -29.33 12.63
N LEU A 51 -5.60 -29.78 11.89
CA LEU A 51 -4.26 -30.00 12.47
C LEU A 51 -3.55 -28.66 12.63
N MET A 52 -3.48 -28.17 13.86
CA MET A 52 -2.86 -26.88 14.20
C MET A 52 -1.61 -27.08 15.05
N GLN A 53 -0.56 -26.33 14.73
CA GLN A 53 0.68 -26.31 15.47
C GLN A 53 1.10 -24.88 15.83
N TRP A 54 1.33 -24.64 17.12
CA TRP A 54 1.90 -23.38 17.60
C TRP A 54 3.42 -23.43 17.60
N MET A 55 4.05 -22.38 17.11
CA MET A 55 5.50 -22.23 17.05
C MET A 55 5.91 -20.83 17.49
N ASN A 56 7.13 -20.67 17.99
CA ASN A 56 7.70 -19.38 18.36
C ASN A 56 8.90 -19.08 17.48
N SER A 57 8.95 -17.87 16.93
CA SER A 57 10.08 -17.38 16.15
C SER A 57 10.69 -16.12 16.77
N GLU A 58 11.91 -15.80 16.33
CA GLU A 58 12.47 -14.46 16.52
C GLU A 58 11.65 -13.42 15.77
N GLN A 59 11.71 -12.16 16.23
CA GLN A 59 10.95 -11.06 15.63
C GLN A 59 11.29 -10.89 14.15
N GLY A 60 10.26 -10.81 13.30
CA GLY A 60 10.35 -10.64 11.84
C GLY A 60 9.43 -11.60 11.10
N LYS A 61 8.54 -11.09 10.24
CA LYS A 61 7.56 -11.90 9.47
C LYS A 61 8.28 -12.94 8.61
N SER A 62 9.37 -12.56 7.94
CA SER A 62 10.20 -13.49 7.14
C SER A 62 10.72 -14.69 7.95
N ARG A 63 11.16 -14.44 9.18
CA ARG A 63 11.64 -15.52 10.07
C ARG A 63 10.52 -16.48 10.46
N ALA A 64 9.34 -15.95 10.76
CA ALA A 64 8.16 -16.75 11.06
C ALA A 64 7.74 -17.60 9.85
N LEU A 65 7.69 -17.01 8.65
CA LEU A 65 7.36 -17.72 7.41
C LEU A 65 8.39 -18.81 7.09
N ASN A 66 9.68 -18.52 7.24
CA ASN A 66 10.74 -19.50 7.02
C ASN A 66 10.65 -20.68 8.01
N LEU A 67 10.36 -20.40 9.27
CA LEU A 67 10.18 -21.45 10.31
C LEU A 67 9.00 -22.38 9.94
N ALA A 68 7.86 -21.81 9.54
CA ALA A 68 6.71 -22.59 9.08
C ALA A 68 7.03 -23.40 7.81
N LEU A 69 7.71 -22.80 6.84
CA LEU A 69 8.08 -23.45 5.59
C LEU A 69 9.01 -24.68 5.84
N TYR A 70 9.99 -24.57 6.73
CA TYR A 70 10.87 -25.68 7.08
C TYR A 70 10.13 -26.85 7.74
N ASN A 71 9.15 -26.56 8.56
CA ASN A 71 8.39 -27.58 9.29
C ASN A 71 7.18 -28.11 8.53
N SER A 72 6.84 -27.48 7.39
CA SER A 72 5.71 -27.92 6.56
C SER A 72 6.07 -29.19 5.78
N ASP A 73 5.09 -30.06 5.52
CA ASP A 73 5.19 -31.28 4.70
C ASP A 73 4.19 -31.29 3.54
N GLY A 74 3.33 -30.28 3.43
CA GLY A 74 2.32 -30.15 2.41
C GLY A 74 2.87 -29.99 0.98
N LYS A 75 2.08 -30.40 -0.02
CA LYS A 75 2.39 -30.18 -1.45
C LYS A 75 2.36 -28.67 -1.80
N TYR A 76 1.49 -27.93 -1.14
CA TYR A 76 1.31 -26.49 -1.31
C TYR A 76 1.55 -25.77 0.01
N ILE A 77 2.14 -24.61 -0.08
CA ILE A 77 2.33 -23.69 1.04
C ILE A 77 1.47 -22.47 0.78
N ILE A 78 0.59 -22.17 1.73
CA ILE A 78 -0.31 -21.02 1.67
C ILE A 78 0.01 -20.10 2.84
N ASN A 79 0.37 -18.87 2.54
CA ASN A 79 0.59 -17.83 3.56
C ASN A 79 -0.70 -17.05 3.75
N LEU A 80 -1.08 -16.88 4.99
CA LEU A 80 -2.22 -16.07 5.41
C LEU A 80 -1.79 -15.10 6.52
N ASP A 81 -2.21 -13.85 6.43
CA ASP A 81 -2.13 -12.93 7.56
C ASP A 81 -3.26 -13.27 8.56
N SER A 82 -2.96 -13.24 9.85
CA SER A 82 -3.88 -13.63 10.92
C SER A 82 -4.98 -12.59 11.22
N ASP A 83 -4.95 -11.46 10.53
CA ASP A 83 -5.90 -10.35 10.66
C ASP A 83 -6.99 -10.31 9.57
N GLY A 84 -7.10 -11.38 8.80
CA GLY A 84 -8.13 -11.49 7.76
C GLY A 84 -8.89 -12.82 7.79
N MET A 85 -9.83 -12.97 6.87
CA MET A 85 -10.71 -14.13 6.75
C MET A 85 -10.79 -14.63 5.31
N LEU A 86 -10.76 -15.94 5.12
CA LEU A 86 -10.95 -16.56 3.81
C LEU A 86 -12.42 -16.54 3.37
N GLU A 87 -12.63 -16.34 2.08
CA GLU A 87 -13.90 -16.73 1.45
C GLU A 87 -14.00 -18.27 1.42
N LYS A 88 -15.21 -18.77 1.58
CA LYS A 88 -15.50 -20.20 1.75
C LYS A 88 -14.84 -21.11 0.71
N ASN A 89 -14.76 -20.69 -0.55
CA ASN A 89 -14.22 -21.48 -1.66
C ASN A 89 -12.77 -21.11 -2.01
N ALA A 90 -12.16 -20.15 -1.31
CA ALA A 90 -10.85 -19.60 -1.67
C ALA A 90 -9.76 -20.67 -1.76
N LEU A 91 -9.70 -21.59 -0.79
CA LEU A 91 -8.71 -22.69 -0.79
C LEU A 91 -8.96 -23.67 -1.93
N VAL A 92 -10.21 -24.09 -2.15
CA VAL A 92 -10.57 -25.02 -3.25
C VAL A 92 -10.21 -24.40 -4.59
N ASN A 93 -10.55 -23.13 -4.82
CA ASN A 93 -10.26 -22.43 -6.07
C ASN A 93 -8.76 -22.40 -6.34
N MET A 94 -7.98 -22.03 -5.32
CA MET A 94 -6.53 -21.94 -5.43
C MET A 94 -5.86 -23.31 -5.68
N ILE A 95 -6.27 -24.35 -4.94
CA ILE A 95 -5.72 -25.69 -5.11
C ILE A 95 -6.15 -26.29 -6.46
N THR A 96 -7.40 -26.11 -6.86
CA THR A 96 -7.89 -26.56 -8.16
C THR A 96 -7.10 -25.92 -9.32
N ARG A 97 -6.76 -24.63 -9.22
CA ARG A 97 -5.96 -23.95 -10.23
C ARG A 97 -4.54 -24.54 -10.31
N PHE A 98 -3.91 -24.86 -9.18
CA PHE A 98 -2.62 -25.56 -9.16
C PHE A 98 -2.71 -26.98 -9.76
N GLU A 99 -3.76 -27.73 -9.47
CA GLU A 99 -3.90 -29.10 -9.98
C GLU A 99 -4.21 -29.12 -11.48
N ASN A 100 -4.98 -28.15 -11.98
CA ASN A 100 -5.31 -28.04 -13.40
C ASN A 100 -4.15 -27.56 -14.27
N ASP A 101 -3.20 -26.82 -13.71
CA ASP A 101 -2.03 -26.35 -14.45
C ASP A 101 -0.74 -26.57 -13.63
N THR A 102 0.01 -27.57 -14.05
CA THR A 102 1.30 -27.94 -13.41
C THR A 102 2.40 -26.93 -13.63
N ALA A 103 2.27 -26.01 -14.59
CA ALA A 103 3.22 -24.95 -14.85
C ALA A 103 3.13 -23.80 -13.82
N ILE A 104 1.99 -23.70 -13.12
CA ILE A 104 1.82 -22.70 -12.07
C ILE A 104 2.58 -23.13 -10.80
N ASN A 105 3.54 -22.33 -10.38
CA ASN A 105 4.37 -22.57 -9.21
C ASN A 105 4.11 -21.59 -8.05
N CYS A 106 3.55 -20.42 -8.34
CA CYS A 106 3.15 -19.44 -7.34
C CYS A 106 1.96 -18.62 -7.82
N MET A 107 1.07 -18.28 -6.90
CA MET A 107 -0.07 -17.41 -7.17
C MET A 107 -0.49 -16.62 -5.93
N THR A 108 -1.26 -15.57 -6.13
CA THR A 108 -1.90 -14.80 -5.05
C THR A 108 -3.42 -14.81 -5.22
N GLY A 109 -4.14 -14.79 -4.10
CA GLY A 109 -5.56 -14.49 -4.10
C GLY A 109 -5.84 -13.00 -4.20
N SER A 110 -7.11 -12.65 -4.22
CA SER A 110 -7.61 -11.28 -4.27
C SER A 110 -8.01 -10.80 -2.87
N ILE A 111 -7.55 -9.60 -2.51
CA ILE A 111 -7.79 -9.02 -1.19
C ILE A 111 -8.92 -7.99 -1.30
N LEU A 112 -9.89 -8.09 -0.40
CA LEU A 112 -10.99 -7.12 -0.26
C LEU A 112 -11.17 -6.73 1.20
N THR A 113 -11.72 -5.56 1.46
CA THR A 113 -12.12 -5.19 2.82
C THR A 113 -13.51 -5.74 3.15
N VAL A 114 -13.78 -6.00 4.44
CA VAL A 114 -15.04 -6.60 4.92
C VAL A 114 -16.18 -5.58 4.82
N PRO A 115 -17.20 -5.76 3.96
CA PRO A 115 -18.32 -4.81 3.83
C PRO A 115 -19.12 -4.64 5.13
N GLU A 116 -19.25 -5.69 5.94
CA GLU A 116 -19.97 -5.67 7.20
C GLU A 116 -19.30 -4.75 8.24
N GLN A 117 -17.97 -4.72 8.26
CA GLN A 117 -17.20 -3.82 9.11
C GLN A 117 -17.38 -2.35 8.67
N ILE A 118 -17.41 -2.08 7.36
CA ILE A 118 -17.65 -0.74 6.82
C ILE A 118 -19.03 -0.22 7.24
N LYS A 119 -20.06 -1.08 7.23
CA LYS A 119 -21.44 -0.72 7.61
C LYS A 119 -21.57 -0.32 9.09
N LYS A 120 -20.67 -0.74 9.99
CA LYS A 120 -20.68 -0.36 11.39
C LYS A 120 -20.38 1.12 11.62
N TYR A 121 -19.70 1.78 10.67
CA TYR A 121 -19.40 3.20 10.76
C TYR A 121 -20.62 4.05 10.39
N LYS A 122 -20.85 5.14 11.15
CA LYS A 122 -21.90 6.13 10.82
C LYS A 122 -21.62 6.75 9.45
N ALA A 123 -22.70 7.10 8.73
CA ALA A 123 -22.58 7.82 7.47
C ALA A 123 -21.80 9.12 7.67
N GLY A 124 -20.81 9.37 6.79
CA GLY A 124 -19.92 10.52 6.89
C GLY A 124 -18.54 10.25 6.26
N PRO A 125 -17.60 11.20 6.41
CA PRO A 125 -16.27 11.12 5.78
C PRO A 125 -15.50 9.85 6.16
N SER A 126 -15.64 9.38 7.40
CA SER A 126 -14.97 8.19 7.91
C SER A 126 -15.46 6.91 7.22
N ARG A 127 -16.76 6.80 6.96
CA ARG A 127 -17.35 5.68 6.22
C ARG A 127 -17.00 5.78 4.73
N LEU A 128 -17.09 6.98 4.16
CA LEU A 128 -16.72 7.24 2.77
C LEU A 128 -15.27 6.80 2.47
N LEU A 129 -14.32 7.11 3.37
CA LEU A 129 -12.92 6.68 3.24
C LEU A 129 -12.81 5.15 3.05
N ARG A 130 -13.56 4.38 3.83
CA ARG A 130 -13.55 2.91 3.78
C ARG A 130 -14.28 2.34 2.57
N GLU A 131 -15.36 2.99 2.16
CA GLU A 131 -16.06 2.64 0.92
C GLU A 131 -15.16 2.88 -0.31
N LEU A 132 -14.40 3.99 -0.31
CA LEU A 132 -13.42 4.28 -1.38
C LEU A 132 -12.24 3.29 -1.35
N GLU A 133 -11.74 2.92 -0.17
CA GLU A 133 -10.72 1.88 -0.02
C GLU A 133 -11.22 0.53 -0.55
N PHE A 134 -12.45 0.13 -0.21
CA PHE A 134 -13.06 -1.09 -0.75
C PHE A 134 -13.11 -1.07 -2.29
N MET A 135 -13.51 0.06 -2.89
CA MET A 135 -13.58 0.21 -4.33
C MET A 135 -12.19 0.19 -4.97
N GLU A 136 -11.20 0.85 -4.35
CA GLU A 136 -9.79 0.80 -4.79
C GLU A 136 -9.25 -0.63 -4.73
N TYR A 137 -9.47 -1.35 -3.62
CA TYR A 137 -9.03 -2.74 -3.46
C TYR A 137 -9.66 -3.64 -4.54
N ALA A 138 -10.96 -3.53 -4.74
CA ALA A 138 -11.65 -4.30 -5.76
C ALA A 138 -11.09 -4.04 -7.17
N GLN A 139 -10.82 -2.78 -7.52
CA GLN A 139 -10.20 -2.44 -8.80
C GLN A 139 -8.75 -2.93 -8.92
N ALA A 140 -7.96 -2.75 -7.86
CA ALA A 140 -6.54 -3.11 -7.87
C ALA A 140 -6.32 -4.63 -7.83
N PHE A 141 -6.97 -5.33 -6.91
CA PHE A 141 -6.70 -6.75 -6.66
C PHE A 141 -7.50 -7.69 -7.56
N LEU A 142 -8.72 -7.34 -7.97
CA LEU A 142 -9.47 -8.16 -8.92
C LEU A 142 -9.13 -7.80 -10.37
N ALA A 143 -9.44 -6.58 -10.82
CA ALA A 143 -9.27 -6.24 -12.22
C ALA A 143 -7.80 -5.97 -12.59
N GLY A 144 -7.10 -5.13 -11.81
CA GLY A 144 -5.73 -4.72 -12.13
C GLY A 144 -4.73 -5.87 -12.09
N ARG A 145 -4.76 -6.68 -11.03
CA ARG A 145 -3.84 -7.82 -10.92
C ARG A 145 -4.19 -8.98 -11.86
N SER A 146 -5.47 -9.25 -12.12
CA SER A 146 -5.85 -10.27 -13.10
C SER A 146 -5.37 -9.88 -14.50
N TYR A 147 -5.52 -8.61 -14.90
CA TYR A 147 -4.95 -8.11 -16.14
C TYR A 147 -3.42 -8.22 -16.17
N ALA A 148 -2.75 -7.88 -15.06
CA ALA A 148 -1.31 -8.04 -14.93
C ALA A 148 -0.87 -9.51 -15.00
N SER A 149 -1.68 -10.45 -14.50
CA SER A 149 -1.44 -11.90 -14.61
C SER A 149 -1.44 -12.35 -16.05
N GLU A 150 -2.44 -11.96 -16.84
CA GLU A 150 -2.49 -12.28 -18.26
C GLU A 150 -1.27 -11.77 -19.04
N LEU A 151 -0.77 -10.60 -18.69
CA LEU A 151 0.44 -10.01 -19.28
C LEU A 151 1.75 -10.52 -18.66
N ASN A 152 1.71 -11.51 -17.79
CA ASN A 152 2.87 -11.96 -16.98
C ASN A 152 3.62 -10.77 -16.32
N SER A 153 2.87 -9.82 -15.78
CA SER A 153 3.39 -8.56 -15.22
C SER A 153 2.94 -8.31 -13.78
N VAL A 154 2.47 -9.33 -13.06
CA VAL A 154 2.17 -9.23 -11.63
C VAL A 154 3.43 -8.82 -10.89
N TYR A 155 3.40 -7.66 -10.25
CA TYR A 155 4.57 -7.09 -9.60
C TYR A 155 4.89 -7.77 -8.27
N THR A 156 3.86 -8.04 -7.47
CA THR A 156 4.00 -8.66 -6.16
C THR A 156 2.82 -9.59 -5.86
N LEU A 157 3.12 -10.74 -5.27
CA LEU A 157 2.14 -11.56 -4.56
C LEU A 157 1.65 -10.78 -3.34
N SER A 158 0.45 -11.06 -2.86
CA SER A 158 -0.03 -10.46 -1.63
C SER A 158 0.56 -11.18 -0.42
N GLY A 159 1.23 -10.46 0.47
CA GLY A 159 1.72 -11.01 1.74
C GLY A 159 0.59 -11.51 2.65
N ALA A 160 -0.65 -11.01 2.44
CA ALA A 160 -1.81 -11.43 3.20
C ALA A 160 -2.43 -12.74 2.69
N PHE A 161 -2.30 -13.06 1.40
CA PHE A 161 -2.81 -14.32 0.83
C PHE A 161 -2.03 -14.69 -0.43
N SER A 162 -1.06 -15.58 -0.29
CA SER A 162 -0.26 -16.11 -1.39
C SER A 162 -0.03 -17.61 -1.23
N ALA A 163 0.17 -18.29 -2.34
CA ALA A 163 0.38 -19.73 -2.38
C ALA A 163 1.51 -20.14 -3.32
N PHE A 164 2.19 -21.21 -2.95
CA PHE A 164 3.35 -21.75 -3.67
C PHE A 164 3.28 -23.27 -3.74
N ARG A 165 3.77 -23.85 -4.83
CA ARG A 165 4.22 -25.24 -4.76
C ARG A 165 5.44 -25.32 -3.85
N LYS A 166 5.43 -26.21 -2.86
CA LYS A 166 6.55 -26.35 -1.93
C LYS A 166 7.87 -26.60 -2.66
N SER A 167 7.85 -27.45 -3.69
CA SER A 167 9.04 -27.76 -4.51
C SER A 167 9.66 -26.52 -5.20
N ALA A 168 8.84 -25.52 -5.53
CA ALA A 168 9.30 -24.28 -6.14
C ALA A 168 9.84 -23.28 -5.10
N VAL A 169 9.11 -23.06 -3.99
CA VAL A 169 9.58 -22.11 -2.96
C VAL A 169 10.86 -22.59 -2.29
N LEU A 170 11.09 -23.89 -2.15
CA LEU A 170 12.33 -24.43 -1.61
C LEU A 170 13.55 -24.26 -2.55
N LYS A 171 13.34 -24.00 -3.84
CA LYS A 171 14.43 -23.64 -4.78
C LYS A 171 14.80 -22.15 -4.73
N SER A 172 14.00 -21.33 -4.02
CA SER A 172 14.30 -19.91 -3.80
C SER A 172 15.28 -19.75 -2.64
N TRP A 173 15.71 -18.51 -2.41
CA TRP A 173 16.46 -18.16 -1.18
C TRP A 173 15.53 -17.98 0.03
N MET A 174 14.28 -18.46 -0.08
CA MET A 174 13.23 -18.33 0.91
C MET A 174 12.89 -16.84 1.20
N TYR A 175 12.27 -16.56 2.35
CA TYR A 175 11.89 -15.18 2.72
C TYR A 175 13.11 -14.44 3.27
N ASN A 176 13.50 -13.38 2.59
CA ASN A 176 14.63 -12.54 3.01
C ASN A 176 14.28 -11.79 4.31
N THR A 177 15.19 -11.82 5.28
CA THR A 177 15.04 -11.19 6.59
C THR A 177 15.46 -9.73 6.62
N ASP A 178 16.13 -9.24 5.58
CA ASP A 178 16.73 -7.92 5.50
C ASP A 178 15.82 -6.89 4.80
N THR A 179 14.63 -7.29 4.38
CA THR A 179 13.62 -6.43 3.77
C THR A 179 12.31 -6.48 4.55
N ILE A 180 11.56 -5.37 4.50
CA ILE A 180 10.21 -5.28 5.08
C ILE A 180 9.11 -5.73 4.11
N CYS A 181 9.44 -6.02 2.85
CA CYS A 181 8.54 -6.49 1.79
C CYS A 181 8.96 -7.89 1.33
N GLU A 182 8.85 -8.85 2.22
CA GLU A 182 9.17 -10.25 1.99
C GLU A 182 8.37 -10.85 0.84
N ASP A 183 7.13 -10.44 0.67
CA ASP A 183 6.21 -10.85 -0.40
C ASP A 183 6.68 -10.37 -1.78
N THR A 184 7.10 -9.13 -1.89
CA THR A 184 7.67 -8.59 -3.13
C THR A 184 9.02 -9.25 -3.43
N HIS A 185 9.84 -9.46 -2.41
CA HIS A 185 11.15 -10.08 -2.57
C HIS A 185 11.05 -11.53 -3.07
N ILE A 186 10.18 -12.37 -2.45
CA ILE A 186 9.95 -13.74 -2.92
C ILE A 186 9.34 -13.76 -4.33
N THR A 187 8.45 -12.82 -4.65
CA THR A 187 7.91 -12.67 -6.01
C THR A 187 8.99 -12.43 -7.05
N PHE A 188 9.95 -11.55 -6.74
CA PHE A 188 11.07 -11.27 -7.62
C PHE A 188 12.02 -12.46 -7.76
N GLN A 189 12.24 -13.22 -6.69
CA GLN A 189 13.00 -14.48 -6.78
C GLN A 189 12.33 -15.48 -7.73
N MET A 190 11.03 -15.74 -7.56
CA MET A 190 10.28 -16.63 -8.44
C MET A 190 10.40 -16.18 -9.90
N ARG A 191 10.24 -14.89 -10.16
CA ARG A 191 10.27 -14.31 -11.51
C ARG A 191 11.67 -14.25 -12.13
N TYR A 192 12.65 -13.69 -11.41
CA TYR A 192 13.97 -13.38 -11.98
C TYR A 192 14.96 -14.52 -11.86
N LEU A 193 14.93 -15.28 -10.76
CA LEU A 193 15.85 -16.40 -10.54
C LEU A 193 15.31 -17.70 -11.13
N GLN A 194 14.05 -18.02 -10.89
CA GLN A 194 13.46 -19.28 -11.34
C GLN A 194 12.73 -19.17 -12.68
N LYS A 195 12.50 -17.94 -13.19
CA LYS A 195 11.78 -17.67 -14.45
C LYS A 195 10.33 -18.13 -14.41
N GLU A 196 9.75 -18.20 -13.22
CA GLU A 196 8.38 -18.63 -13.03
C GLU A 196 7.39 -17.51 -13.40
N ARG A 197 6.24 -17.92 -13.88
CA ARG A 197 5.10 -17.03 -14.05
C ARG A 197 4.42 -16.82 -12.69
N VAL A 198 4.04 -15.58 -12.40
CA VAL A 198 3.32 -15.21 -11.18
C VAL A 198 1.86 -15.01 -11.54
N GLU A 199 0.99 -15.83 -10.98
CA GLU A 199 -0.43 -15.89 -11.31
C GLU A 199 -1.31 -15.21 -10.24
N VAL A 200 -2.54 -14.90 -10.63
CA VAL A 200 -3.59 -14.40 -9.74
C VAL A 200 -4.78 -15.35 -9.81
N CYS A 201 -5.25 -15.79 -8.66
CA CYS A 201 -6.48 -16.55 -8.50
C CYS A 201 -7.59 -15.57 -8.08
N GLU A 202 -8.28 -15.00 -9.05
CA GLU A 202 -9.24 -13.92 -8.87
C GLU A 202 -10.48 -14.33 -8.07
N ASP A 203 -10.81 -15.60 -8.05
CA ASP A 203 -11.93 -16.19 -7.31
C ASP A 203 -11.54 -16.75 -5.93
N ALA A 204 -10.25 -16.67 -5.57
CA ALA A 204 -9.78 -16.92 -4.21
C ALA A 204 -9.75 -15.61 -3.42
N LEU A 205 -10.83 -15.31 -2.69
CA LEU A 205 -10.98 -14.06 -1.96
C LEU A 205 -10.48 -14.17 -0.52
N PHE A 206 -9.81 -13.15 -0.06
CA PHE A 206 -9.41 -12.95 1.34
C PHE A 206 -9.85 -11.58 1.81
N PHE A 207 -10.51 -11.53 2.96
CA PHE A 207 -11.10 -10.32 3.52
C PHE A 207 -10.25 -9.79 4.66
N VAL A 208 -9.93 -8.52 4.61
CA VAL A 208 -9.22 -7.79 5.65
C VAL A 208 -10.11 -6.69 6.24
N ASP A 209 -9.83 -6.27 7.45
CA ASP A 209 -10.54 -5.16 8.05
C ASP A 209 -10.25 -3.86 7.29
N PRO A 210 -11.25 -2.98 7.15
CA PRO A 210 -11.05 -1.68 6.51
C PRO A 210 -10.13 -0.79 7.35
N ILE A 211 -9.43 0.12 6.69
CA ILE A 211 -8.46 1.00 7.34
C ILE A 211 -9.09 1.81 8.48
N GLU A 212 -8.42 1.89 9.62
CA GLU A 212 -8.96 2.57 10.81
C GLU A 212 -9.07 4.08 10.64
N ASN A 213 -8.04 4.70 10.04
CA ASN A 213 -7.94 6.14 9.86
C ASN A 213 -6.90 6.53 8.80
N VAL A 214 -6.83 7.82 8.48
CA VAL A 214 -5.92 8.37 7.47
C VAL A 214 -4.44 8.15 7.84
N ASN A 215 -4.07 8.20 9.12
CA ASN A 215 -2.69 7.95 9.54
C ASN A 215 -2.25 6.51 9.26
N LYS A 216 -3.14 5.55 9.51
CA LYS A 216 -2.90 4.13 9.17
C LYS A 216 -2.81 3.92 7.65
N LEU A 217 -3.68 4.58 6.87
CA LEU A 217 -3.60 4.57 5.41
C LEU A 217 -2.24 5.11 4.95
N TYR A 218 -1.80 6.24 5.52
CA TYR A 218 -0.54 6.87 5.19
C TYR A 218 0.65 5.93 5.43
N THR A 219 0.77 5.39 6.64
CA THR A 219 1.87 4.47 7.00
C THR A 219 1.86 3.18 6.19
N GLN A 220 0.67 2.62 5.90
CA GLN A 220 0.52 1.42 5.09
C GLN A 220 1.00 1.65 3.65
N ARG A 221 0.53 2.72 2.99
CA ARG A 221 0.88 3.02 1.58
C ARG A 221 2.35 3.44 1.44
N GLN A 222 2.90 4.17 2.40
CA GLN A 222 4.33 4.47 2.43
C GLN A 222 5.17 3.21 2.57
N ARG A 223 4.84 2.32 3.51
CA ARG A 223 5.55 1.05 3.69
C ARG A 223 5.57 0.23 2.40
N TRP A 224 4.43 0.10 1.72
CA TRP A 224 4.34 -0.61 0.45
C TRP A 224 5.22 0.04 -0.62
N GLN A 225 5.18 1.38 -0.74
CA GLN A 225 5.96 2.07 -1.75
C GLN A 225 7.46 1.97 -1.50
N ARG A 226 7.90 2.17 -0.26
CA ARG A 226 9.32 2.10 0.13
C ARG A 226 9.87 0.69 -0.06
N GLY A 227 9.19 -0.33 0.43
CA GLY A 227 9.60 -1.71 0.29
C GLY A 227 9.64 -2.19 -1.17
N SER A 228 8.68 -1.76 -2.00
CA SER A 228 8.72 -2.04 -3.44
C SER A 228 9.95 -1.45 -4.12
N LEU A 229 10.35 -0.22 -3.76
CA LEU A 229 11.56 0.41 -4.30
C LEU A 229 12.82 -0.28 -3.83
N GLU A 230 12.91 -0.64 -2.54
CA GLU A 230 14.03 -1.38 -1.96
C GLU A 230 14.26 -2.70 -2.68
N VAL A 231 13.22 -3.52 -2.80
CA VAL A 231 13.31 -4.81 -3.50
C VAL A 231 13.66 -4.62 -4.99
N SER A 232 13.05 -3.63 -5.66
CA SER A 232 13.40 -3.33 -7.05
C SER A 232 14.89 -3.03 -7.21
N LYS A 233 15.47 -2.24 -6.28
CA LYS A 233 16.90 -1.91 -6.27
C LYS A 233 17.78 -3.15 -6.10
N MET A 234 17.37 -4.13 -5.29
CA MET A 234 18.12 -5.38 -5.08
C MET A 234 18.23 -6.22 -6.35
N PHE A 235 17.21 -6.20 -7.22
CA PHE A 235 17.13 -7.01 -8.44
C PHE A 235 17.40 -6.23 -9.73
N MET A 236 17.62 -4.92 -9.67
CA MET A 236 17.94 -4.13 -10.85
C MET A 236 19.42 -4.28 -11.22
N ASP A 237 19.69 -4.61 -12.50
CA ASP A 237 21.01 -4.51 -13.07
C ASP A 237 21.57 -3.08 -12.96
N LYS A 238 22.82 -2.95 -12.54
CA LYS A 238 23.53 -1.65 -12.43
C LYS A 238 23.64 -0.88 -13.76
N SER A 239 23.39 -1.55 -14.90
CA SER A 239 23.40 -0.94 -16.23
C SER A 239 21.98 -0.58 -16.67
N PHE A 240 21.55 0.63 -16.38
CA PHE A 240 20.30 1.18 -16.91
C PHE A 240 20.45 1.44 -18.42
N LYS A 241 19.79 0.62 -19.24
CA LYS A 241 19.67 0.85 -20.69
C LYS A 241 18.26 1.36 -21.00
N VAL A 242 18.15 2.39 -21.83
CA VAL A 242 16.86 2.96 -22.24
C VAL A 242 15.91 1.89 -22.82
N LYS A 243 16.46 0.86 -23.47
CA LYS A 243 15.70 -0.30 -23.95
C LYS A 243 14.96 -1.04 -22.82
N ASN A 244 15.48 -1.01 -21.59
CA ASN A 244 14.88 -1.67 -20.42
C ASN A 244 13.68 -0.91 -19.85
N LEU A 245 13.45 0.35 -20.25
CA LEU A 245 12.27 1.13 -19.86
C LEU A 245 10.95 0.43 -20.19
N PHE A 246 10.92 -0.27 -21.32
CA PHE A 246 9.70 -0.95 -21.79
C PHE A 246 9.66 -2.45 -21.48
N THR A 247 10.77 -3.03 -21.08
CA THR A 247 10.89 -4.48 -20.81
C THR A 247 10.96 -4.80 -19.32
N ASN A 248 11.48 -3.88 -18.49
CA ASN A 248 11.62 -4.11 -17.07
C ASN A 248 10.30 -3.94 -16.34
N ILE A 249 9.88 -4.99 -15.60
CA ILE A 249 8.59 -4.98 -14.88
C ILE A 249 8.51 -3.88 -13.82
N SER A 250 9.61 -3.59 -13.12
CA SER A 250 9.67 -2.53 -12.12
C SER A 250 9.40 -1.16 -12.73
N VAL A 251 9.99 -0.89 -13.90
CA VAL A 251 9.76 0.37 -14.63
C VAL A 251 8.34 0.43 -15.18
N LYS A 252 7.83 -0.68 -15.73
CA LYS A 252 6.44 -0.76 -16.19
C LYS A 252 5.46 -0.47 -15.04
N THR A 253 5.69 -1.07 -13.87
CA THR A 253 4.81 -0.86 -12.71
C THR A 253 4.86 0.58 -12.21
N LEU A 254 6.03 1.22 -12.21
CA LEU A 254 6.15 2.64 -11.87
C LEU A 254 5.42 3.55 -12.87
N LEU A 255 5.45 3.21 -14.17
CA LEU A 255 4.79 3.99 -15.22
C LEU A 255 3.29 3.73 -15.32
N TYR A 256 2.88 2.47 -15.16
CA TYR A 256 1.51 1.99 -15.46
C TYR A 256 0.82 1.41 -14.23
N ASP A 257 1.25 1.75 -13.01
CA ASP A 257 0.52 1.30 -11.85
C ASP A 257 -0.93 1.86 -11.87
N HIS A 258 -1.84 1.20 -11.17
CA HIS A 258 -3.26 1.56 -11.17
C HIS A 258 -3.53 3.00 -10.69
N THR A 259 -2.57 3.62 -9.99
CA THR A 259 -2.65 5.03 -9.59
C THR A 259 -2.11 5.99 -10.63
N PHE A 260 -1.47 5.49 -11.69
CA PHE A 260 -0.82 6.29 -12.72
C PHE A 260 0.08 7.39 -12.14
N ALA A 261 0.90 7.04 -11.14
CA ALA A 261 1.63 8.00 -10.33
C ALA A 261 2.53 8.93 -11.18
N PHE A 262 3.36 8.37 -12.06
CA PHE A 262 4.24 9.17 -12.93
C PHE A 262 3.51 9.99 -14.00
N PRO A 263 2.57 9.43 -14.78
CA PRO A 263 1.77 10.22 -15.70
C PRO A 263 1.04 11.36 -15.01
N ARG A 264 0.54 11.17 -13.79
CA ARG A 264 -0.08 12.24 -13.00
C ARG A 264 0.90 13.33 -12.63
N LEU A 265 2.10 12.97 -12.15
CA LEU A 265 3.12 13.96 -11.80
C LEU A 265 3.47 14.84 -13.00
N ILE A 266 3.72 14.22 -14.17
CA ILE A 266 4.00 14.95 -15.42
C ILE A 266 2.85 15.88 -15.75
N TRP A 267 1.62 15.40 -15.61
CA TRP A 267 0.44 16.21 -15.90
C TRP A 267 0.27 17.40 -14.96
N TYR A 268 0.46 17.20 -13.64
CA TYR A 268 0.38 18.33 -12.70
C TYR A 268 1.46 19.37 -12.95
N LEU A 269 2.67 18.93 -13.28
CA LEU A 269 3.74 19.84 -13.70
C LEU A 269 3.36 20.60 -14.97
N ALA A 270 2.77 19.92 -15.96
CA ALA A 270 2.30 20.57 -17.19
C ALA A 270 1.20 21.61 -16.91
N LEU A 271 0.25 21.33 -16.00
CA LEU A 271 -0.77 22.31 -15.60
C LEU A 271 -0.14 23.54 -14.93
N ILE A 272 0.85 23.35 -14.06
CA ILE A 272 1.61 24.46 -13.44
C ILE A 272 2.34 25.26 -14.52
N CYS A 273 3.01 24.58 -15.46
CA CYS A 273 3.68 25.24 -16.58
C CYS A 273 2.71 26.07 -17.45
N LEU A 274 1.51 25.55 -17.72
CA LEU A 274 0.49 26.31 -18.46
C LEU A 274 0.12 27.62 -17.75
N ILE A 275 -0.01 27.59 -16.42
CA ILE A 275 -0.29 28.79 -15.62
C ILE A 275 0.88 29.79 -15.71
N VAL A 276 2.12 29.30 -15.54
CA VAL A 276 3.33 30.14 -15.57
C VAL A 276 3.56 30.77 -16.95
N VAL A 277 3.27 30.06 -18.02
CA VAL A 277 3.37 30.56 -19.42
C VAL A 277 2.25 31.52 -19.76
N GLY A 278 1.27 31.72 -18.87
CA GLY A 278 0.21 32.72 -19.04
C GLY A 278 -1.03 32.23 -19.79
N TYR A 279 -1.24 30.92 -19.88
CA TYR A 279 -2.49 30.39 -20.43
C TYR A 279 -3.68 30.78 -19.54
N SER A 280 -4.84 30.99 -20.14
CA SER A 280 -6.02 31.42 -19.41
C SER A 280 -6.46 30.40 -18.39
N GLY A 281 -6.91 30.85 -17.20
CA GLY A 281 -7.43 29.95 -16.16
C GLY A 281 -8.57 29.05 -16.65
N LYS A 282 -9.37 29.51 -17.63
CA LYS A 282 -10.41 28.72 -18.28
C LYS A 282 -9.83 27.47 -18.96
N THR A 283 -8.71 27.60 -19.68
CA THR A 283 -8.03 26.50 -20.36
C THR A 283 -7.52 25.47 -19.36
N VAL A 284 -6.92 25.92 -18.25
CA VAL A 284 -6.41 25.03 -17.20
C VAL A 284 -7.54 24.25 -16.52
N ILE A 285 -8.65 24.94 -16.19
CA ILE A 285 -9.84 24.31 -15.60
C ILE A 285 -10.44 23.29 -16.57
N LEU A 286 -10.61 23.65 -17.86
CA LEU A 286 -11.16 22.74 -18.86
C LEU A 286 -10.28 21.49 -19.04
N SER A 287 -8.96 21.67 -19.12
CA SER A 287 -8.01 20.55 -19.22
C SER A 287 -8.10 19.63 -18.01
N THR A 288 -8.20 20.19 -16.80
CA THR A 288 -8.37 19.42 -15.56
C THR A 288 -9.69 18.65 -15.56
N ALA A 289 -10.79 19.28 -16.00
CA ALA A 289 -12.10 18.64 -16.09
C ALA A 289 -12.13 17.49 -17.10
N ILE A 290 -11.49 17.65 -18.26
CA ILE A 290 -11.35 16.57 -19.26
C ILE A 290 -10.64 15.37 -18.66
N ILE A 291 -9.53 15.59 -17.97
CA ILE A 291 -8.75 14.50 -17.36
C ILE A 291 -9.53 13.83 -16.24
N PHE A 292 -10.17 14.60 -15.38
CA PHE A 292 -11.06 14.04 -14.37
C PHE A 292 -12.14 13.15 -15.00
N GLY A 293 -12.76 13.62 -16.10
CA GLY A 293 -13.72 12.84 -16.87
C GLY A 293 -13.15 11.52 -17.42
N LEU A 294 -11.92 11.56 -17.96
CA LEU A 294 -11.23 10.36 -18.45
C LEU A 294 -10.92 9.38 -17.33
N TYR A 295 -10.43 9.83 -16.17
CA TYR A 295 -10.20 8.96 -15.00
C TYR A 295 -11.51 8.34 -14.48
N THR A 296 -12.58 9.10 -14.47
CA THR A 296 -13.90 8.62 -14.06
C THR A 296 -14.42 7.57 -15.06
N LEU A 297 -14.27 7.80 -16.35
CA LEU A 297 -14.65 6.84 -17.41
C LEU A 297 -13.87 5.51 -17.25
N ILE A 298 -12.55 5.59 -17.09
CA ILE A 298 -11.71 4.42 -16.83
C ILE A 298 -12.17 3.72 -15.54
N GLY A 299 -12.49 4.47 -14.50
CA GLY A 299 -13.04 3.93 -13.25
C GLY A 299 -14.32 3.13 -13.46
N TYR A 300 -15.24 3.59 -14.33
CA TYR A 300 -16.45 2.84 -14.67
C TYR A 300 -16.16 1.60 -15.52
N LEU A 301 -15.17 1.62 -16.40
CA LEU A 301 -14.73 0.42 -17.11
C LEU A 301 -14.22 -0.64 -16.14
N TYR A 302 -13.35 -0.25 -15.20
CA TYR A 302 -12.91 -1.14 -14.13
C TYR A 302 -14.08 -1.64 -13.26
N PHE A 303 -15.06 -0.78 -12.98
CA PHE A 303 -16.25 -1.15 -12.22
C PHE A 303 -17.02 -2.30 -12.88
N ILE A 304 -17.20 -2.25 -14.19
CA ILE A 304 -17.87 -3.31 -14.96
C ILE A 304 -17.07 -4.62 -14.89
N VAL A 305 -15.74 -4.54 -15.07
CA VAL A 305 -14.87 -5.72 -15.02
C VAL A 305 -14.88 -6.36 -13.63
N VAL A 306 -14.78 -5.59 -12.57
CA VAL A 306 -14.87 -6.08 -11.18
C VAL A 306 -16.23 -6.70 -10.90
N ALA A 307 -17.34 -6.08 -11.34
CA ALA A 307 -18.68 -6.63 -11.19
C ALA A 307 -18.84 -7.98 -11.91
N TYR A 308 -18.10 -8.20 -13.00
CA TYR A 308 -18.01 -9.50 -13.66
C TYR A 308 -17.26 -10.53 -12.81
N PHE A 309 -16.09 -10.20 -12.27
CA PHE A 309 -15.34 -11.11 -11.38
C PHE A 309 -16.14 -11.48 -10.13
N LEU A 310 -16.84 -10.52 -9.54
CA LEU A 310 -17.67 -10.74 -8.34
C LEU A 310 -18.97 -11.51 -8.62
N ARG A 311 -19.24 -12.00 -9.85
CA ARG A 311 -20.47 -12.73 -10.19
C ARG A 311 -20.68 -13.99 -9.34
N ILE A 312 -19.61 -14.62 -8.87
CA ILE A 312 -19.64 -15.83 -8.06
C ILE A 312 -20.12 -15.51 -6.65
N ASN A 313 -19.68 -14.38 -6.07
CA ASN A 313 -20.10 -13.94 -4.74
C ASN A 313 -21.19 -12.86 -4.83
N LYS A 314 -22.46 -13.31 -4.79
CA LYS A 314 -23.63 -12.44 -4.99
C LYS A 314 -23.75 -11.31 -3.98
N ASP A 315 -23.35 -11.54 -2.72
CA ASP A 315 -23.52 -10.55 -1.64
C ASP A 315 -22.48 -9.44 -1.76
N ILE A 316 -21.22 -9.79 -2.02
CA ILE A 316 -20.15 -8.81 -2.28
C ILE A 316 -20.46 -8.03 -3.56
N ARG A 317 -20.90 -8.71 -4.63
CA ARG A 317 -21.33 -8.06 -5.86
C ARG A 317 -22.45 -7.06 -5.63
N ARG A 318 -23.48 -7.44 -4.84
CA ARG A 318 -24.60 -6.54 -4.51
C ARG A 318 -24.11 -5.31 -3.74
N TYR A 319 -23.20 -5.49 -2.79
CA TYR A 319 -22.58 -4.40 -2.08
C TYR A 319 -21.79 -3.50 -3.03
N TYR A 320 -20.92 -4.05 -3.86
CA TYR A 320 -20.14 -3.34 -4.86
C TYR A 320 -21.01 -2.53 -5.82
N MET A 321 -22.04 -3.15 -6.41
CA MET A 321 -22.96 -2.49 -7.33
C MET A 321 -23.74 -1.34 -6.70
N ARG A 322 -24.11 -1.44 -5.42
CA ARG A 322 -24.82 -0.36 -4.69
C ARG A 322 -23.95 0.89 -4.52
N HIS A 323 -22.64 0.74 -4.48
CA HIS A 323 -21.69 1.84 -4.27
C HIS A 323 -21.09 2.38 -5.58
N TRP A 324 -21.79 2.23 -6.71
CA TRP A 324 -21.35 2.72 -8.03
C TRP A 324 -20.97 4.22 -8.03
N TRP A 325 -21.61 5.01 -7.21
CA TRP A 325 -21.37 6.46 -7.06
C TRP A 325 -19.97 6.77 -6.49
N CYS A 326 -19.34 5.85 -5.74
CA CYS A 326 -17.98 6.00 -5.24
C CYS A 326 -16.98 6.19 -6.38
N ILE A 327 -17.28 5.71 -7.57
CA ILE A 327 -16.41 5.88 -8.76
C ILE A 327 -16.18 7.37 -9.06
N LEU A 328 -17.15 8.24 -8.81
CA LEU A 328 -17.01 9.69 -8.98
C LEU A 328 -15.99 10.30 -8.01
N PHE A 329 -15.83 9.74 -6.81
CA PHE A 329 -14.91 10.20 -5.79
C PHE A 329 -13.55 9.49 -5.84
N LEU A 330 -13.47 8.36 -6.50
CA LEU A 330 -12.24 7.56 -6.59
C LEU A 330 -11.05 8.34 -7.21
N PRO A 331 -11.20 9.22 -8.21
CA PRO A 331 -10.09 10.04 -8.70
C PRO A 331 -9.48 10.95 -7.62
N PHE A 332 -10.31 11.51 -6.71
CA PHE A 332 -9.82 12.34 -5.60
C PHE A 332 -9.11 11.49 -4.55
N PHE A 333 -9.66 10.33 -4.21
CA PHE A 333 -9.01 9.38 -3.30
C PHE A 333 -7.65 8.95 -3.85
N ASN A 334 -7.58 8.54 -5.11
CA ASN A 334 -6.34 8.17 -5.78
C ASN A 334 -5.35 9.35 -5.89
N PHE A 335 -5.84 10.58 -5.98
CA PHE A 335 -5.01 11.78 -5.93
C PHE A 335 -4.34 11.93 -4.55
N ALA A 336 -5.09 11.77 -3.47
CA ALA A 336 -4.53 11.79 -2.12
C ALA A 336 -3.51 10.65 -1.90
N VAL A 337 -3.84 9.42 -2.32
CA VAL A 337 -2.93 8.26 -2.27
C VAL A 337 -1.66 8.50 -3.08
N PHE A 338 -1.76 9.20 -4.22
CA PHE A 338 -0.57 9.59 -5.01
C PHE A 338 0.42 10.41 -4.17
N PHE A 339 -0.02 11.43 -3.44
CA PHE A 339 0.87 12.23 -2.60
C PHE A 339 1.48 11.42 -1.45
N ILE A 340 0.70 10.53 -0.84
CA ILE A 340 1.21 9.60 0.18
C ILE A 340 2.34 8.73 -0.39
N ARG A 341 2.17 8.21 -1.58
CA ARG A 341 3.19 7.40 -2.25
C ARG A 341 4.40 8.22 -2.70
N LEU A 342 4.18 9.45 -3.15
CA LEU A 342 5.27 10.38 -3.48
C LEU A 342 6.12 10.69 -2.25
N ALA A 343 5.51 10.95 -1.10
CA ALA A 343 6.21 11.09 0.16
C ALA A 343 7.02 9.83 0.49
N GLY A 344 6.47 8.62 0.28
CA GLY A 344 7.18 7.36 0.43
C GLY A 344 8.41 7.23 -0.48
N ILE A 345 8.33 7.73 -1.72
CA ILE A 345 9.47 7.75 -2.66
C ILE A 345 10.56 8.69 -2.14
N ILE A 346 10.19 9.90 -1.72
CA ILE A 346 11.13 10.90 -1.19
C ILE A 346 11.82 10.35 0.07
N ASN A 347 11.06 9.82 1.03
CA ASN A 347 11.58 9.25 2.27
C ASN A 347 12.49 8.04 2.03
N SER A 348 12.31 7.30 0.93
CA SER A 348 13.18 6.16 0.58
C SER A 348 14.56 6.59 0.10
N ILE A 349 14.75 7.85 -0.28
CA ILE A 349 16.06 8.41 -0.67
C ILE A 349 16.89 8.75 0.57
N GLU A 350 16.23 9.20 1.64
CA GLU A 350 16.90 9.68 2.85
C GLU A 350 17.18 8.57 3.88
N THR A 351 16.31 7.57 3.96
CA THR A 351 16.39 6.54 4.99
C THR A 351 16.10 5.14 4.44
N ASP A 352 16.79 4.14 4.97
CA ASP A 352 16.46 2.73 4.68
C ASP A 352 15.05 2.39 5.17
N SER A 353 14.42 1.40 4.52
CA SER A 353 13.07 0.98 4.89
C SER A 353 13.05 0.34 6.28
N SER A 354 12.10 0.76 7.09
CA SER A 354 11.91 0.24 8.45
C SER A 354 10.43 -0.01 8.74
N TRP A 355 10.15 -0.91 9.68
CA TRP A 355 8.78 -1.16 10.17
C TRP A 355 8.17 0.05 10.88
N LYS A 356 9.01 0.94 11.43
CA LYS A 356 8.58 2.19 12.08
C LYS A 356 8.73 3.34 11.10
N THR A 357 7.70 3.61 10.33
CA THR A 357 7.57 4.84 9.54
C THR A 357 6.86 5.90 10.38
N MET A 358 7.26 7.17 10.23
CA MET A 358 6.51 8.28 10.81
C MET A 358 5.07 8.28 10.27
N ASN A 359 4.11 8.67 11.11
CA ASN A 359 2.75 8.90 10.66
C ASN A 359 2.61 10.30 10.06
N LEU A 360 1.51 10.55 9.32
CA LEU A 360 1.29 11.84 8.66
C LEU A 360 1.39 13.03 9.62
N SER A 361 0.86 12.89 10.83
CA SER A 361 0.89 13.97 11.83
C SER A 361 2.31 14.26 12.33
N GLU A 362 3.15 13.24 12.46
CA GLU A 362 4.57 13.36 12.84
C GLU A 362 5.38 14.02 11.73
N GLU A 363 5.19 13.60 10.48
CA GLU A 363 5.87 14.21 9.33
C GLU A 363 5.46 15.67 9.12
N CYS A 364 4.16 16.00 9.25
CA CYS A 364 3.71 17.39 9.19
C CYS A 364 4.34 18.27 10.28
N ARG A 365 4.52 17.75 11.50
CA ARG A 365 5.22 18.47 12.57
C ARG A 365 6.70 18.65 12.24
N ALA A 366 7.39 17.58 11.84
CA ALA A 366 8.80 17.63 11.45
C ALA A 366 9.02 18.63 10.31
N PHE A 367 8.16 18.61 9.27
CA PHE A 367 8.20 19.58 8.18
C PHE A 367 7.98 21.02 8.67
N ALA A 368 6.99 21.24 9.53
CA ALA A 368 6.74 22.57 10.11
C ALA A 368 7.94 23.07 10.93
N ASP A 369 8.60 22.17 11.67
CA ASP A 369 9.80 22.51 12.45
C ASP A 369 11.00 22.85 11.53
N VAL A 370 11.20 22.10 10.44
CA VAL A 370 12.23 22.41 9.43
C VAL A 370 11.95 23.76 8.78
N VAL A 371 10.72 23.99 8.30
CA VAL A 371 10.32 25.28 7.70
C VAL A 371 10.53 26.42 8.69
N LYS A 372 10.11 26.25 9.94
CA LYS A 372 10.31 27.27 10.98
C LYS A 372 11.79 27.55 11.25
N ASN A 373 12.63 26.52 11.27
CA ASN A 373 14.07 26.65 11.51
C ASN A 373 14.78 27.27 10.30
N ASP A 374 14.48 26.83 9.08
CA ASP A 374 15.13 27.31 7.86
C ASP A 374 14.70 28.73 7.49
N PHE A 375 13.43 29.07 7.70
CA PHE A 375 12.95 30.45 7.47
C PHE A 375 13.19 31.38 8.65
N SER A 376 13.55 30.91 9.84
CA SER A 376 13.93 31.77 10.96
C SER A 376 15.21 32.55 10.68
N LYS A 377 16.20 31.95 10.01
CA LYS A 377 17.47 32.60 9.67
C LYS A 377 17.28 33.79 8.71
N PRO A 378 16.64 33.64 7.52
CA PRO A 378 16.41 34.78 6.63
C PRO A 378 15.50 35.86 7.25
N VAL A 379 14.47 35.48 8.03
CA VAL A 379 13.61 36.42 8.75
C VAL A 379 14.42 37.22 9.79
N ASN A 380 15.34 36.59 10.52
CA ASN A 380 16.19 37.25 11.47
C ASN A 380 17.22 38.20 10.80
N VAL A 381 17.72 37.81 9.61
CA VAL A 381 18.58 38.69 8.79
C VAL A 381 17.80 39.91 8.33
N ILE A 382 16.58 39.72 7.80
CA ILE A 382 15.71 40.82 7.37
C ILE A 382 15.37 41.74 8.55
N LYS A 383 15.08 41.19 9.73
CA LYS A 383 14.85 42.00 10.95
C LYS A 383 16.10 42.79 11.36
N LYS A 384 17.29 42.17 11.30
CA LYS A 384 18.55 42.87 11.59
C LYS A 384 18.80 44.01 10.62
N VAL A 385 18.63 43.78 9.32
CA VAL A 385 18.77 44.82 8.27
C VAL A 385 17.76 45.93 8.48
N ARG A 386 16.51 45.63 8.74
CA ARG A 386 15.47 46.63 9.03
C ARG A 386 15.77 47.43 10.28
N ASN A 387 16.28 46.81 11.36
CA ASN A 387 16.62 47.50 12.58
C ASN A 387 17.86 48.40 12.38
N ALA A 388 18.85 47.96 11.60
CA ALA A 388 20.00 48.80 11.26
C ALA A 388 19.56 50.04 10.45
N LEU A 389 18.72 49.84 9.42
CA LEU A 389 18.15 50.95 8.64
C LEU A 389 17.34 51.95 9.50
N ASN A 390 16.57 51.44 10.47
CA ASN A 390 15.80 52.30 11.36
C ASN A 390 16.71 53.00 12.42
N TYR A 391 17.84 52.41 12.79
CA TYR A 391 18.78 53.03 13.72
C TYR A 391 19.47 54.26 13.11
N ASP A 392 19.88 54.17 11.86
CA ASP A 392 20.46 55.29 11.12
C ASP A 392 19.47 56.47 10.97
N VAL A 393 18.18 56.19 10.77
CA VAL A 393 17.14 57.24 10.69
C VAL A 393 16.91 57.93 12.05
N VAL A 394 17.02 57.21 13.16
CA VAL A 394 16.87 57.79 14.52
C VAL A 394 18.06 58.63 14.91
N GLU A 395 19.32 58.29 14.53
CA GLU A 395 20.50 59.10 14.79
C GLU A 395 20.47 60.41 14.00
N ASP A 396 20.06 60.41 12.72
CA ASP A 396 19.92 61.62 11.92
C ASP A 396 18.88 62.61 12.48
N ASN A 397 17.76 62.12 12.99
CA ASN A 397 16.75 62.97 13.60
C ASN A 397 17.20 63.56 14.94
N ASN A 398 17.98 62.82 15.76
CA ASN A 398 18.54 63.37 17.01
C ASN A 398 19.63 64.43 16.75
N ASN A 399 20.46 64.25 15.74
CA ASN A 399 21.47 65.21 15.38
C ASN A 399 20.84 66.49 14.80
N ASN A 400 19.76 66.43 14.07
CA ASN A 400 19.06 67.63 13.59
C ASN A 400 18.35 68.39 14.72
N ASN A 401 17.75 67.70 15.67
CA ASN A 401 17.13 68.34 16.82
C ASN A 401 18.15 69.03 17.74
N GLN A 402 19.38 68.49 17.94
CA GLN A 402 20.44 69.15 18.69
C GLN A 402 21.01 70.37 17.94
N ARG A 403 21.05 70.41 16.63
CA ARG A 403 21.47 71.60 15.85
C ARG A 403 20.42 72.68 15.83
N GLU A 404 19.14 72.40 15.94
CA GLU A 404 18.09 73.42 16.04
C GLU A 404 18.04 74.06 17.45
N GLU A 405 18.36 73.31 18.51
CA GLU A 405 18.44 73.86 19.88
C GLU A 405 19.65 74.76 20.08
N HIS A 406 20.85 74.48 19.50
CA HIS A 406 22.03 75.36 19.58
C HIS A 406 21.97 76.53 18.63
N GLY A 407 21.06 76.57 17.66
CA GLY A 407 20.85 77.74 16.79
C GLY A 407 19.91 78.80 17.34
N LYS A 408 19.31 78.60 18.52
CA LYS A 408 18.37 79.50 19.16
C LYS A 408 19.01 80.28 20.38
N GLU A 409 20.23 79.94 20.72
CA GLU A 409 21.01 80.64 21.84
C GLU A 409 22.16 81.50 21.33
N ALA A 410 22.20 81.88 20.05
CA ALA A 410 23.20 82.80 19.51
C ALA A 410 22.60 84.13 18.99
#